data_cbd6716d78158fa42adc5921cf27b344
#
_entry.id   cbd6716d78158fa42adc5921cf27b344
#
_cell.length_a   1.000
_cell.length_b   1.000
_cell.length_c   1.000
_cell.angle_alpha   90.00
_cell.angle_beta   90.00
_cell.angle_gamma   90.00
#
_symmetry.space_group_name_H-M   'P 1'
#
loop_
_entity.id
_entity.type
_entity.pdbx_description
1 polymer ?
#
loop_
_entity_poly.entity_id
_entity_poly.type
_entity_poly.pdbx_seq_one_letter_code
_entity_poly.pdbx_strand_id
1 'polypeptide(L)'
;MDWVSIFIHDTTWSFASEILLRCIVMYIMIILFLRLTGKRGVRQLSIFEVAIILSLGSIAGDPMFTEDIPLIQAVLVMSVIIIMYRLTTWLMMKYQWFEDLLEGKPIYIVEDGVLVVEEIKKGKMSHDEFFAEMRQQGVEHLGQVRTGLLETDGKFSILFFKSDEVRPGLPLFPKTCSIVQQVKAEQLYACIYCGQVQTLSHADQQCPRCDSSQWAETIDCLRIT
;
A
#
# COMPACT_ATOMS: atom_id res chain seq x y z
N MET A 1 -26.53 34.87 19.28
CA MET A 1 -26.18 33.49 18.94
C MET A 1 -27.01 32.62 19.86
N ASP A 2 -28.12 32.08 19.36
CA ASP A 2 -29.02 31.25 20.17
C ASP A 2 -28.50 29.84 20.29
N TRP A 3 -27.96 29.52 21.44
CA TRP A 3 -27.44 28.20 21.73
C TRP A 3 -28.50 27.10 21.59
N VAL A 4 -29.76 27.41 21.89
CA VAL A 4 -30.89 26.49 21.77
C VAL A 4 -31.12 26.10 20.32
N SER A 5 -31.03 27.05 19.38
CA SER A 5 -31.20 26.74 17.94
C SER A 5 -30.05 25.89 17.36
N ILE A 6 -28.85 25.96 17.96
CA ILE A 6 -27.71 25.16 17.51
C ILE A 6 -27.82 23.71 17.99
N PHE A 7 -28.37 23.49 19.21
CA PHE A 7 -28.38 22.16 19.83
C PHE A 7 -29.72 21.43 19.72
N ILE A 8 -30.85 22.14 19.62
CA ILE A 8 -32.20 21.53 19.74
C ILE A 8 -33.17 22.11 18.69
N HIS A 9 -32.67 22.58 17.55
CA HIS A 9 -33.54 23.14 16.52
C HIS A 9 -34.55 22.10 16.02
N ASP A 10 -35.86 22.33 16.23
CA ASP A 10 -37.00 21.52 15.78
C ASP A 10 -36.99 20.03 16.18
N THR A 11 -36.19 19.64 17.19
CA THR A 11 -36.14 18.24 17.63
C THR A 11 -37.30 17.96 18.58
N THR A 12 -38.33 17.27 18.10
CA THR A 12 -39.40 16.71 18.93
C THR A 12 -38.98 15.41 19.57
N TRP A 13 -39.56 15.00 20.71
CA TRP A 13 -39.28 13.70 21.33
C TRP A 13 -39.61 12.51 20.43
N SER A 14 -40.62 12.63 19.56
CA SER A 14 -40.91 11.61 18.54
C SER A 14 -39.78 11.48 17.52
N PHE A 15 -39.20 12.57 17.04
CA PHE A 15 -38.09 12.58 16.10
C PHE A 15 -36.82 12.02 16.75
N ALA A 16 -36.51 12.37 18.00
CA ALA A 16 -35.37 11.80 18.72
C ALA A 16 -35.48 10.28 18.88
N SER A 17 -36.68 9.74 19.17
CA SER A 17 -36.89 8.29 19.25
C SER A 17 -36.78 7.60 17.89
N GLU A 18 -37.18 8.25 16.82
CA GLU A 18 -37.01 7.75 15.45
C GLU A 18 -35.56 7.68 15.04
N ILE A 19 -34.75 8.72 15.29
CA ILE A 19 -33.30 8.71 15.08
C ILE A 19 -32.66 7.53 15.82
N LEU A 20 -33.02 7.32 17.08
CA LEU A 20 -32.46 6.23 17.87
C LEU A 20 -32.77 4.84 17.26
N LEU A 21 -34.00 4.63 16.81
CA LEU A 21 -34.37 3.41 16.12
C LEU A 21 -33.60 3.22 14.80
N ARG A 22 -33.50 4.29 13.99
CA ARG A 22 -32.73 4.28 12.73
C ARG A 22 -31.27 3.94 12.98
N CYS A 23 -30.63 4.56 13.97
CA CYS A 23 -29.26 4.28 14.36
C CYS A 23 -29.07 2.81 14.78
N ILE A 24 -29.97 2.24 15.57
CA ILE A 24 -29.90 0.83 15.99
C ILE A 24 -29.97 -0.11 14.79
N VAL A 25 -30.93 0.12 13.89
CA VAL A 25 -31.10 -0.74 12.71
C VAL A 25 -29.87 -0.65 11.79
N MET A 26 -29.39 0.56 11.48
CA MET A 26 -28.23 0.74 10.63
C MET A 26 -26.95 0.19 11.28
N TYR A 27 -26.79 0.34 12.59
CA TYR A 27 -25.67 -0.24 13.33
C TYR A 27 -25.65 -1.78 13.23
N ILE A 28 -26.82 -2.41 13.38
CA ILE A 28 -26.94 -3.87 13.20
C ILE A 28 -26.57 -4.29 11.77
N MET A 29 -27.01 -3.53 10.77
CA MET A 29 -26.69 -3.77 9.37
C MET A 29 -25.20 -3.65 9.09
N ILE A 30 -24.51 -2.64 9.64
CA ILE A 30 -23.05 -2.48 9.53
C ILE A 30 -22.33 -3.67 10.17
N ILE A 31 -22.72 -4.09 11.38
CA ILE A 31 -22.11 -5.25 12.04
C ILE A 31 -22.34 -6.53 11.22
N LEU A 32 -23.55 -6.71 10.68
CA LEU A 32 -23.86 -7.84 9.81
C LEU A 32 -22.97 -7.86 8.58
N PHE A 33 -22.79 -6.70 7.92
CA PHE A 33 -21.86 -6.55 6.81
C PHE A 33 -20.43 -6.94 7.21
N LEU A 34 -19.89 -6.35 8.27
CA LEU A 34 -18.52 -6.64 8.73
C LEU A 34 -18.36 -8.13 9.11
N ARG A 35 -19.38 -8.77 9.63
CA ARG A 35 -19.37 -10.20 9.90
C ARG A 35 -19.36 -11.04 8.62
N LEU A 36 -20.04 -10.59 7.58
CA LEU A 36 -20.13 -11.28 6.28
C LEU A 36 -18.87 -11.10 5.43
N THR A 37 -18.10 -10.03 5.64
CA THR A 37 -16.80 -9.84 4.98
C THR A 37 -15.74 -10.86 5.41
N GLY A 38 -15.99 -11.59 6.51
CA GLY A 38 -15.17 -12.71 6.95
C GLY A 38 -14.06 -12.32 7.93
N LYS A 39 -13.19 -13.29 8.26
CA LYS A 39 -12.11 -13.15 9.26
C LYS A 39 -10.84 -12.47 8.72
N ARG A 40 -10.85 -11.90 7.52
CA ARG A 40 -9.71 -11.11 7.04
C ARG A 40 -9.61 -9.89 7.93
N GLY A 41 -8.60 -9.88 8.79
CA GLY A 41 -8.40 -8.77 9.73
C GLY A 41 -8.17 -7.46 8.98
N VAL A 42 -8.48 -6.34 9.62
CA VAL A 42 -8.33 -4.96 9.10
C VAL A 42 -6.92 -4.67 8.53
N ARG A 43 -5.94 -5.52 8.85
CA ARG A 43 -4.55 -5.40 8.37
C ARG A 43 -4.31 -5.86 6.93
N GLN A 44 -5.28 -6.54 6.30
CA GLN A 44 -5.14 -7.14 4.95
C GLN A 44 -6.32 -6.81 4.06
N LEU A 45 -6.90 -5.62 4.24
CA LEU A 45 -7.97 -5.14 3.36
C LEU A 45 -7.35 -4.72 2.02
N SER A 46 -7.91 -5.22 0.93
CA SER A 46 -7.60 -4.75 -0.41
C SER A 46 -8.12 -3.32 -0.62
N ILE A 47 -7.58 -2.60 -1.58
CA ILE A 47 -8.05 -1.25 -1.97
C ILE A 47 -9.55 -1.29 -2.30
N PHE A 48 -10.02 -2.37 -2.95
CA PHE A 48 -11.42 -2.62 -3.25
C PHE A 48 -12.28 -2.73 -1.98
N GLU A 49 -11.83 -3.49 -0.97
CA GLU A 49 -12.55 -3.64 0.31
C GLU A 49 -12.61 -2.32 1.08
N VAL A 50 -11.52 -1.54 1.10
CA VAL A 50 -11.49 -0.21 1.72
C VAL A 50 -12.50 0.73 1.04
N ALA A 51 -12.56 0.75 -0.29
CA ALA A 51 -13.50 1.59 -1.03
C ALA A 51 -14.96 1.23 -0.70
N ILE A 52 -15.29 -0.05 -0.57
CA ILE A 52 -16.63 -0.50 -0.19
C ILE A 52 -16.96 -0.10 1.26
N ILE A 53 -16.04 -0.26 2.21
CA ILE A 53 -16.25 0.11 3.61
C ILE A 53 -16.50 1.61 3.74
N LEU A 54 -15.75 2.45 3.03
CA LEU A 54 -15.96 3.90 3.01
C LEU A 54 -17.33 4.27 2.42
N SER A 55 -17.72 3.64 1.31
CA SER A 55 -19.03 3.84 0.69
C SER A 55 -20.17 3.42 1.60
N LEU A 56 -20.02 2.33 2.35
CA LEU A 56 -20.99 1.89 3.34
C LEU A 56 -21.17 2.87 4.49
N GLY A 57 -20.10 3.53 4.93
CA GLY A 57 -20.19 4.57 5.96
C GLY A 57 -21.10 5.71 5.54
N SER A 58 -21.02 6.17 4.29
CA SER A 58 -21.90 7.21 3.72
C SER A 58 -23.36 6.71 3.61
N ILE A 59 -23.57 5.55 3.00
CA ILE A 59 -24.90 4.96 2.80
C ILE A 59 -25.63 4.68 4.11
N ALA A 60 -24.89 4.33 5.16
CA ALA A 60 -25.46 4.11 6.49
C ALA A 60 -25.72 5.41 7.24
N GLY A 61 -24.94 6.46 6.99
CA GLY A 61 -25.04 7.75 7.66
C GLY A 61 -26.30 8.51 7.28
N ASP A 62 -26.57 8.66 5.99
CA ASP A 62 -27.68 9.46 5.50
C ASP A 62 -29.05 9.08 6.11
N PRO A 63 -29.44 7.77 6.16
CA PRO A 63 -30.73 7.38 6.76
C PRO A 63 -30.81 7.60 8.28
N MET A 64 -29.66 7.77 8.96
CA MET A 64 -29.65 8.05 10.40
C MET A 64 -30.02 9.49 10.72
N PHE A 65 -29.69 10.43 9.80
CA PHE A 65 -29.85 11.87 10.03
C PHE A 65 -31.09 12.48 9.38
N THR A 66 -31.61 11.88 8.29
CA THR A 66 -32.67 12.44 7.49
C THR A 66 -33.96 11.61 7.58
N GLU A 67 -35.10 12.32 7.76
CA GLU A 67 -36.43 11.72 7.73
C GLU A 67 -36.87 11.31 6.32
N ASP A 68 -36.34 11.98 5.30
CA ASP A 68 -36.75 11.80 3.90
C ASP A 68 -36.42 10.43 3.33
N ILE A 69 -35.49 9.72 3.94
CA ILE A 69 -35.07 8.38 3.49
C ILE A 69 -35.78 7.31 4.32
N PRO A 70 -36.73 6.54 3.73
CA PRO A 70 -37.37 5.43 4.41
C PRO A 70 -36.34 4.36 4.80
N LEU A 71 -36.43 3.84 6.03
CA LEU A 71 -35.51 2.86 6.58
C LEU A 71 -35.45 1.56 5.74
N ILE A 72 -36.57 1.17 5.15
CA ILE A 72 -36.65 -0.01 4.26
C ILE A 72 -35.78 0.19 3.00
N GLN A 73 -35.71 1.40 2.45
CA GLN A 73 -34.89 1.73 1.29
C GLN A 73 -33.40 1.61 1.65
N ALA A 74 -32.99 2.12 2.81
CA ALA A 74 -31.62 2.00 3.30
C ALA A 74 -31.20 0.53 3.50
N VAL A 75 -32.05 -0.29 4.14
CA VAL A 75 -31.83 -1.72 4.34
C VAL A 75 -31.74 -2.46 2.99
N LEU A 76 -32.56 -2.09 2.01
CA LEU A 76 -32.52 -2.68 0.68
C LEU A 76 -31.20 -2.37 -0.03
N VAL A 77 -30.79 -1.10 -0.05
CA VAL A 77 -29.50 -0.67 -0.65
C VAL A 77 -28.33 -1.40 0.01
N MET A 78 -28.27 -1.42 1.33
CA MET A 78 -27.25 -2.15 2.08
C MET A 78 -27.21 -3.65 1.74
N SER A 79 -28.39 -4.28 1.63
CA SER A 79 -28.49 -5.69 1.28
C SER A 79 -27.98 -5.98 -0.13
N VAL A 80 -28.30 -5.14 -1.10
CA VAL A 80 -27.78 -5.25 -2.47
C VAL A 80 -26.25 -5.13 -2.49
N ILE A 81 -25.68 -4.17 -1.75
CA ILE A 81 -24.22 -4.00 -1.67
C ILE A 81 -23.56 -5.25 -1.05
N ILE A 82 -24.13 -5.80 0.02
CA ILE A 82 -23.66 -7.04 0.64
C ILE A 82 -23.66 -8.20 -0.39
N ILE A 83 -24.72 -8.35 -1.14
CA ILE A 83 -24.85 -9.41 -2.16
C ILE A 83 -23.79 -9.18 -3.26
N MET A 84 -23.66 -7.97 -3.76
CA MET A 84 -22.67 -7.63 -4.78
C MET A 84 -21.24 -7.87 -4.29
N TYR A 85 -20.92 -7.46 -3.06
CA TYR A 85 -19.62 -7.74 -2.43
C TYR A 85 -19.34 -9.24 -2.34
N ARG A 86 -20.30 -10.04 -1.88
CA ARG A 86 -20.18 -11.50 -1.79
C ARG A 86 -19.98 -12.15 -3.16
N LEU A 87 -20.71 -11.68 -4.15
CA LEU A 87 -20.56 -12.13 -5.54
C LEU A 87 -19.17 -11.81 -6.10
N THR A 88 -18.71 -10.58 -5.93
CA THR A 88 -17.38 -10.14 -6.35
C THR A 88 -16.29 -10.96 -5.68
N THR A 89 -16.33 -11.13 -4.37
CA THR A 89 -15.35 -11.94 -3.63
C THR A 89 -15.38 -13.41 -4.08
N TRP A 90 -16.55 -13.95 -4.35
CA TRP A 90 -16.67 -15.32 -4.86
C TRP A 90 -16.09 -15.45 -6.27
N LEU A 91 -16.31 -14.47 -7.15
CA LEU A 91 -15.70 -14.42 -8.49
C LEU A 91 -14.18 -14.33 -8.44
N MET A 92 -13.61 -13.50 -7.55
CA MET A 92 -12.18 -13.40 -7.32
C MET A 92 -11.57 -14.74 -6.89
N MET A 93 -12.19 -15.43 -5.94
CA MET A 93 -11.73 -16.77 -5.52
C MET A 93 -11.80 -17.82 -6.62
N LYS A 94 -12.70 -17.68 -7.57
CA LYS A 94 -12.94 -18.66 -8.63
C LYS A 94 -12.12 -18.38 -9.89
N TYR A 95 -11.87 -17.11 -10.20
CA TYR A 95 -11.25 -16.68 -11.46
C TYR A 95 -10.08 -15.76 -11.21
N GLN A 96 -8.87 -16.25 -11.41
CA GLN A 96 -7.63 -15.48 -11.22
C GLN A 96 -7.58 -14.19 -12.07
N TRP A 97 -8.07 -14.23 -13.32
CA TRP A 97 -8.10 -13.04 -14.18
C TRP A 97 -8.96 -11.92 -13.59
N PHE A 98 -10.01 -12.27 -12.83
CA PHE A 98 -10.90 -11.30 -12.20
C PHE A 98 -10.25 -10.69 -10.95
N GLU A 99 -9.51 -11.48 -10.18
CA GLU A 99 -8.67 -11.02 -9.09
C GLU A 99 -7.59 -10.07 -9.60
N ASP A 100 -6.86 -10.47 -10.64
CA ASP A 100 -5.83 -9.65 -11.31
C ASP A 100 -6.38 -8.31 -11.83
N LEU A 101 -7.64 -8.29 -12.28
CA LEU A 101 -8.31 -7.08 -12.77
C LEU A 101 -8.64 -6.10 -11.63
N LEU A 102 -9.07 -6.58 -10.47
CA LEU A 102 -9.52 -5.77 -9.35
C LEU A 102 -8.38 -5.36 -8.41
N GLU A 103 -7.49 -6.28 -8.09
CA GLU A 103 -6.41 -6.08 -7.12
C GLU A 103 -5.03 -5.89 -7.79
N GLY A 104 -4.90 -6.27 -9.05
CA GLY A 104 -3.64 -6.26 -9.77
C GLY A 104 -2.81 -7.51 -9.47
N LYS A 105 -1.53 -7.45 -9.83
CA LYS A 105 -0.55 -8.53 -9.61
C LYS A 105 0.60 -8.02 -8.75
N PRO A 106 1.20 -8.88 -7.92
CA PRO A 106 2.46 -8.55 -7.27
C PRO A 106 3.54 -8.24 -8.32
N ILE A 107 4.39 -7.27 -8.03
CA ILE A 107 5.39 -6.76 -8.95
C ILE A 107 6.78 -6.98 -8.36
N TYR A 108 7.67 -7.62 -9.12
CA TYR A 108 9.07 -7.74 -8.76
C TYR A 108 9.77 -6.39 -8.91
N ILE A 109 10.33 -5.91 -7.82
CA ILE A 109 10.98 -4.61 -7.76
C ILE A 109 12.49 -4.73 -7.55
N VAL A 110 12.91 -5.71 -6.74
CA VAL A 110 14.32 -6.03 -6.55
C VAL A 110 14.55 -7.48 -6.97
N GLU A 111 15.55 -7.69 -7.80
CA GLU A 111 16.06 -9.00 -8.16
C GLU A 111 17.58 -8.99 -8.05
N ASP A 112 18.11 -9.94 -7.29
CA ASP A 112 19.55 -10.14 -7.10
C ASP A 112 20.32 -8.87 -6.68
N GLY A 113 19.75 -8.07 -5.80
CA GLY A 113 20.40 -6.87 -5.26
C GLY A 113 20.31 -5.64 -6.15
N VAL A 114 19.52 -5.67 -7.22
CA VAL A 114 19.32 -4.55 -8.13
C VAL A 114 17.84 -4.31 -8.40
N LEU A 115 17.48 -3.06 -8.67
CA LEU A 115 16.10 -2.69 -8.96
C LEU A 115 15.71 -3.10 -10.38
N VAL A 116 14.45 -3.52 -10.57
CA VAL A 116 13.87 -3.83 -11.88
C VAL A 116 13.49 -2.51 -12.57
N VAL A 117 14.36 -2.03 -13.47
CA VAL A 117 14.25 -0.70 -14.12
C VAL A 117 12.93 -0.51 -14.86
N GLU A 118 12.42 -1.56 -15.49
CA GLU A 118 11.17 -1.50 -16.27
C GLU A 118 9.95 -1.17 -15.39
N GLU A 119 9.90 -1.72 -14.19
CA GLU A 119 8.80 -1.48 -13.27
C GLU A 119 8.89 -0.08 -12.63
N ILE A 120 10.10 0.39 -12.37
CA ILE A 120 10.33 1.75 -11.87
C ILE A 120 9.89 2.79 -12.92
N LYS A 121 10.24 2.58 -14.19
CA LYS A 121 9.85 3.48 -15.31
C LYS A 121 8.34 3.56 -15.52
N LYS A 122 7.57 2.54 -15.11
CA LYS A 122 6.10 2.58 -15.14
C LYS A 122 5.48 3.54 -14.10
N GLY A 123 6.28 4.11 -13.20
CA GLY A 123 5.89 5.21 -12.32
C GLY A 123 4.86 4.84 -11.24
N LYS A 124 4.76 3.59 -10.84
CA LYS A 124 3.79 3.15 -9.82
C LYS A 124 4.16 3.59 -8.40
N MET A 125 5.42 3.91 -8.14
CA MET A 125 5.94 4.35 -6.85
C MET A 125 7.22 5.16 -7.05
N SER A 126 7.49 6.13 -6.18
CA SER A 126 8.74 6.91 -6.24
C SER A 126 9.91 6.10 -5.66
N HIS A 127 11.14 6.40 -6.10
CA HIS A 127 12.36 5.79 -5.56
C HIS A 127 12.49 5.95 -4.03
N ASP A 128 12.19 7.14 -3.53
CA ASP A 128 12.34 7.47 -2.11
C ASP A 128 11.36 6.69 -1.23
N GLU A 129 10.13 6.54 -1.69
CA GLU A 129 9.08 5.77 -1.04
C GLU A 129 9.46 4.28 -0.97
N PHE A 130 10.02 3.77 -2.06
CA PHE A 130 10.53 2.43 -2.20
C PHE A 130 11.65 2.12 -1.20
N PHE A 131 12.65 3.00 -1.15
CA PHE A 131 13.74 2.87 -0.20
C PHE A 131 13.27 3.05 1.24
N ALA A 132 12.24 3.86 1.48
CA ALA A 132 11.65 4.02 2.81
C ALA A 132 11.04 2.71 3.33
N GLU A 133 10.27 2.00 2.50
CA GLU A 133 9.69 0.70 2.85
C GLU A 133 10.75 -0.35 3.13
N MET A 134 11.80 -0.43 2.30
CA MET A 134 12.92 -1.34 2.56
C MET A 134 13.64 -1.03 3.87
N ARG A 135 13.87 0.25 4.18
CA ARG A 135 14.48 0.65 5.46
C ARG A 135 13.62 0.27 6.66
N GLN A 136 12.28 0.36 6.56
CA GLN A 136 11.36 -0.08 7.62
C GLN A 136 11.48 -1.59 7.89
N GLN A 137 11.89 -2.38 6.90
CA GLN A 137 12.13 -3.80 7.04
C GLN A 137 13.59 -4.15 7.43
N GLY A 138 14.39 -3.13 7.76
CA GLY A 138 15.77 -3.31 8.23
C GLY A 138 16.77 -3.60 7.11
N VAL A 139 16.50 -3.17 5.88
CA VAL A 139 17.46 -3.25 4.77
C VAL A 139 18.37 -2.03 4.83
N GLU A 140 19.68 -2.25 4.88
CA GLU A 140 20.68 -1.20 4.85
C GLU A 140 21.17 -0.87 3.45
N HIS A 141 21.32 -1.90 2.60
CA HIS A 141 21.71 -1.75 1.20
C HIS A 141 21.07 -2.85 0.32
N LEU A 142 20.96 -2.59 -0.98
CA LEU A 142 20.32 -3.50 -1.93
C LEU A 142 21.00 -4.86 -2.02
N GLY A 143 22.31 -4.95 -1.79
CA GLY A 143 23.06 -6.21 -1.83
C GLY A 143 22.67 -7.24 -0.76
N GLN A 144 21.83 -6.87 0.22
CA GLN A 144 21.24 -7.79 1.20
C GLN A 144 19.97 -8.46 0.64
N VAL A 145 19.36 -7.92 -0.41
CA VAL A 145 18.06 -8.33 -0.92
C VAL A 145 18.22 -9.23 -2.14
N ARG A 146 17.77 -10.47 -2.02
CA ARG A 146 17.70 -11.39 -3.15
C ARG A 146 16.49 -11.12 -4.02
N THR A 147 15.32 -10.93 -3.39
CA THR A 147 14.06 -10.67 -4.09
C THR A 147 13.22 -9.71 -3.26
N GLY A 148 12.69 -8.68 -3.89
CA GLY A 148 11.73 -7.75 -3.31
C GLY A 148 10.49 -7.66 -4.18
N LEU A 149 9.30 -7.88 -3.59
CA LEU A 149 8.00 -7.75 -4.25
C LEU A 149 7.21 -6.61 -3.65
N LEU A 150 6.53 -5.86 -4.51
CA LEU A 150 5.42 -5.01 -4.13
C LEU A 150 4.13 -5.84 -4.27
N GLU A 151 3.47 -6.09 -3.14
CA GLU A 151 2.23 -6.84 -3.08
C GLU A 151 1.03 -5.99 -3.53
N THR A 152 -0.09 -6.63 -3.80
CA THR A 152 -1.33 -5.96 -4.25
C THR A 152 -1.93 -5.05 -3.19
N ASP A 153 -1.64 -5.27 -1.91
CA ASP A 153 -2.05 -4.41 -0.79
C ASP A 153 -1.07 -3.25 -0.52
N GLY A 154 -0.06 -3.06 -1.38
CA GLY A 154 0.95 -2.01 -1.28
C GLY A 154 2.09 -2.30 -0.29
N LYS A 155 2.12 -3.48 0.32
CA LYS A 155 3.23 -3.89 1.21
C LYS A 155 4.39 -4.46 0.44
N PHE A 156 5.54 -4.50 1.11
CA PHE A 156 6.75 -5.10 0.59
C PHE A 156 7.02 -6.47 1.21
N SER A 157 7.20 -7.48 0.35
CA SER A 157 7.74 -8.79 0.72
C SER A 157 9.20 -8.86 0.31
N ILE A 158 10.10 -9.11 1.27
CA ILE A 158 11.54 -9.14 1.02
C ILE A 158 12.09 -10.52 1.36
N LEU A 159 12.81 -11.11 0.42
CA LEU A 159 13.63 -12.29 0.60
C LEU A 159 15.11 -11.90 0.56
N PHE A 160 15.80 -12.15 1.67
CA PHE A 160 17.20 -11.78 1.82
C PHE A 160 18.14 -12.85 1.25
N PHE A 161 19.35 -12.43 0.90
CA PHE A 161 20.46 -13.34 0.72
C PHE A 161 20.84 -13.98 2.06
N LYS A 162 21.47 -15.15 2.00
CA LYS A 162 22.16 -15.71 3.17
C LYS A 162 23.35 -14.82 3.52
N SER A 163 23.79 -14.87 4.78
CA SER A 163 24.89 -14.02 5.25
C SER A 163 26.19 -14.17 4.47
N ASP A 164 26.47 -15.37 3.95
CA ASP A 164 27.63 -15.71 3.10
C ASP A 164 27.44 -15.31 1.62
N GLU A 165 26.24 -14.95 1.21
CA GLU A 165 25.87 -14.56 -0.15
C GLU A 165 25.64 -13.04 -0.30
N VAL A 166 25.69 -12.27 0.80
CA VAL A 166 25.53 -10.81 0.76
C VAL A 166 26.61 -10.21 -0.13
N ARG A 167 26.19 -9.26 -0.97
CA ARG A 167 27.06 -8.60 -1.97
C ARG A 167 27.14 -7.09 -1.70
N PRO A 168 28.23 -6.41 -2.11
CA PRO A 168 28.25 -4.97 -2.12
C PRO A 168 27.03 -4.42 -2.85
N GLY A 169 26.36 -3.41 -2.29
CA GLY A 169 25.13 -2.87 -2.85
C GLY A 169 24.94 -1.38 -2.57
N LEU A 170 23.91 -0.81 -3.21
CA LEU A 170 23.52 0.59 -3.03
C LEU A 170 23.05 0.82 -1.59
N PRO A 171 23.65 1.76 -0.83
CA PRO A 171 23.16 2.17 0.48
C PRO A 171 21.77 2.79 0.37
N LEU A 172 20.85 2.43 1.27
CA LEU A 172 19.49 2.95 1.25
C LEU A 172 19.28 4.15 2.19
N PHE A 173 20.17 4.36 3.14
CA PHE A 173 20.07 5.48 4.07
C PHE A 173 20.63 6.76 3.45
N PRO A 174 19.89 7.90 3.51
CA PRO A 174 20.31 9.14 2.82
C PRO A 174 21.69 9.68 3.23
N LYS A 175 22.10 9.44 4.48
CA LYS A 175 23.44 9.91 4.95
C LYS A 175 24.60 9.09 4.39
N THR A 176 24.35 7.82 4.03
CA THR A 176 25.38 6.92 3.47
C THR A 176 25.32 6.89 1.96
N CYS A 177 24.19 7.25 1.35
CA CYS A 177 24.00 7.34 -0.09
C CYS A 177 24.35 8.74 -0.60
N SER A 178 25.65 9.03 -0.73
CA SER A 178 26.14 10.31 -1.26
C SER A 178 26.66 10.15 -2.69
N ILE A 179 26.39 11.16 -3.55
CA ILE A 179 26.85 11.16 -4.93
C ILE A 179 28.37 11.30 -4.95
N VAL A 180 29.04 10.36 -5.63
CA VAL A 180 30.49 10.33 -5.79
C VAL A 180 30.94 11.44 -6.75
N GLN A 181 31.89 12.26 -6.30
CA GLN A 181 32.50 13.29 -7.11
C GLN A 181 33.88 12.87 -7.64
N GLN A 182 34.56 11.96 -6.96
CA GLN A 182 35.87 11.44 -7.33
C GLN A 182 35.90 9.92 -7.23
N VAL A 183 36.41 9.29 -8.27
CA VAL A 183 36.54 7.83 -8.35
C VAL A 183 37.87 7.38 -7.77
N LYS A 184 37.86 6.37 -6.91
CA LYS A 184 39.07 5.68 -6.41
C LYS A 184 39.30 4.40 -7.19
N ALA A 185 40.55 4.07 -7.47
CA ALA A 185 40.89 2.83 -8.17
C ALA A 185 40.46 1.60 -7.37
N GLU A 186 39.98 0.59 -8.06
CA GLU A 186 39.54 -0.72 -7.50
C GLU A 186 38.34 -0.68 -6.56
N GLN A 187 37.68 0.46 -6.36
CA GLN A 187 36.48 0.58 -5.54
C GLN A 187 35.23 0.27 -6.37
N LEU A 188 34.26 -0.41 -5.71
CA LEU A 188 32.94 -0.68 -6.29
C LEU A 188 31.99 0.46 -5.99
N TYR A 189 31.19 0.81 -6.99
CA TYR A 189 30.18 1.84 -6.93
C TYR A 189 28.82 1.28 -7.36
N ALA A 190 27.75 1.75 -6.74
CA ALA A 190 26.41 1.38 -7.10
C ALA A 190 25.69 2.56 -7.78
N CYS A 191 25.00 2.29 -8.86
CA CYS A 191 24.15 3.27 -9.51
C CYS A 191 23.00 3.66 -8.58
N ILE A 192 22.83 4.97 -8.31
CA ILE A 192 21.79 5.47 -7.41
C ILE A 192 20.38 5.15 -7.92
N TYR A 193 20.22 5.07 -9.26
CA TYR A 193 18.90 4.83 -9.87
C TYR A 193 18.50 3.35 -9.88
N CYS A 194 19.41 2.42 -10.18
CA CYS A 194 19.04 1.00 -10.36
C CYS A 194 19.78 0.01 -9.45
N GLY A 195 20.77 0.48 -8.67
CA GLY A 195 21.56 -0.36 -7.79
C GLY A 195 22.64 -1.20 -8.49
N GLN A 196 22.82 -1.07 -9.81
CA GLN A 196 23.88 -1.78 -10.54
C GLN A 196 25.24 -1.45 -9.97
N VAL A 197 26.01 -2.49 -9.59
CA VAL A 197 27.34 -2.35 -9.01
C VAL A 197 28.40 -2.59 -10.06
N GLN A 198 29.39 -1.70 -10.13
CA GLN A 198 30.57 -1.82 -11.00
C GLN A 198 31.72 -0.91 -10.53
N THR A 199 32.90 -1.11 -11.09
CA THR A 199 34.02 -0.16 -11.00
C THR A 199 33.81 0.97 -12.02
N LEU A 200 34.26 2.18 -11.68
CA LEU A 200 34.11 3.36 -12.54
C LEU A 200 35.48 3.83 -13.01
N SER A 201 35.53 4.37 -14.23
CA SER A 201 36.69 5.09 -14.77
C SER A 201 36.61 6.58 -14.46
N HIS A 202 35.42 7.16 -14.38
CA HIS A 202 35.12 8.55 -14.05
C HIS A 202 33.77 8.70 -13.37
N ALA A 203 33.56 9.75 -12.61
CA ALA A 203 32.43 9.92 -11.71
C ALA A 203 31.06 10.06 -12.44
N ASP A 204 31.07 10.57 -13.66
CA ASP A 204 29.89 10.79 -14.51
C ASP A 204 29.67 9.69 -15.55
N GLN A 205 30.33 8.54 -15.40
CA GLN A 205 30.13 7.37 -16.28
C GLN A 205 28.67 6.94 -16.32
N GLN A 206 28.14 6.71 -17.52
CA GLN A 206 26.77 6.24 -17.68
C GLN A 206 26.62 4.78 -17.24
N CYS A 207 25.52 4.51 -16.55
CA CYS A 207 25.14 3.17 -16.14
C CYS A 207 24.65 2.38 -17.36
N PRO A 208 25.23 1.20 -17.66
CA PRO A 208 24.85 0.39 -18.83
C PRO A 208 23.43 -0.19 -18.75
N ARG A 209 22.77 -0.10 -17.57
CA ARG A 209 21.46 -0.67 -17.33
C ARG A 209 20.31 0.35 -17.36
N CYS A 210 20.55 1.58 -16.93
CA CYS A 210 19.49 2.60 -16.79
C CYS A 210 19.86 3.97 -17.34
N ASP A 211 21.07 4.14 -17.88
CA ASP A 211 21.64 5.37 -18.46
C ASP A 211 21.84 6.51 -17.46
N SER A 212 21.61 6.30 -16.16
CA SER A 212 21.92 7.26 -15.10
C SER A 212 23.42 7.43 -14.95
N SER A 213 23.88 8.66 -14.65
CA SER A 213 25.29 8.99 -14.39
C SER A 213 25.58 9.27 -12.91
N GLN A 214 24.65 8.93 -12.00
CA GLN A 214 24.81 9.15 -10.57
C GLN A 214 25.18 7.86 -9.85
N TRP A 215 26.28 7.92 -9.09
CA TRP A 215 26.85 6.76 -8.40
C TRP A 215 27.09 7.06 -6.92
N ALA A 216 26.96 6.05 -6.08
CA ALA A 216 27.31 6.06 -4.67
C ALA A 216 28.36 4.99 -4.35
N GLU A 217 29.14 5.17 -3.30
CA GLU A 217 30.02 4.10 -2.79
C GLU A 217 29.17 2.95 -2.29
N THR A 218 29.57 1.71 -2.57
CA THR A 218 28.88 0.52 -2.07
C THR A 218 29.19 0.26 -0.61
N ILE A 219 28.26 -0.37 0.08
CA ILE A 219 28.47 -1.03 1.38
C ILE A 219 28.13 -2.51 1.29
N ASP A 220 28.77 -3.32 2.14
CA ASP A 220 28.67 -4.79 2.16
C ASP A 220 28.38 -5.34 3.57
N CYS A 221 27.83 -4.51 4.46
CA CYS A 221 27.54 -4.93 5.83
C CYS A 221 26.53 -6.09 5.86
N LEU A 222 26.75 -7.04 6.77
CA LEU A 222 25.82 -8.11 7.02
C LEU A 222 24.59 -7.58 7.76
N ARG A 223 23.44 -8.18 7.49
CA ARG A 223 22.21 -7.86 8.22
C ARG A 223 22.37 -8.19 9.70
N ILE A 224 22.08 -7.23 10.56
CA ILE A 224 21.96 -7.48 12.00
C ILE A 224 20.57 -8.11 12.24
N THR A 225 20.57 -9.38 12.65
CA THR A 225 19.35 -10.14 13.00
C THR A 225 19.01 -9.97 14.47
#